data_2e76fd27a237690eb7e1b7c1211c99d7
#
_entry.id   2e76fd27a237690eb7e1b7c1211c99d7
#
_cell.length_a   1.000
_cell.length_b   1.000
_cell.length_c   1.000
_cell.angle_alpha   90.00
_cell.angle_beta   90.00
_cell.angle_gamma   90.00
#
_symmetry.space_group_name_H-M   'P 1'
#
loop_
_entity.id
_entity.type
_entity.pdbx_description
1 polymer ?
#
loop_
_entity_poly.entity_id
_entity_poly.type
_entity_poly.pdbx_seq_one_letter_code
_entity_poly.pdbx_strand_id
1 'polypeptide(L)'
;MNSNHASVNEQAGIYAGDEGYDVNVKNHTDLKGAIITSTQQAESLGLNQFSTGTLSHSDIENHSSYKGSSIGISAKGDANGGWTGQEKNGISGSVGYGRESDNQNSVTKSGINTQNIEIRNENAQQARTGKSITETLAAIKTDINTDNAESQSGKLENRFDKNALQKELNVQVEATKGFVQTASAAGNAIANKLGEEAVAKQREAQAAQEAADRAYKANPSKENEAALNTANQNLITANNEADKWQTGGEYKRKIDGAMNAISAALGGLPAAGIATSAISPEINHQIKLATEGSPMANKVAHAVWGAVEAYSANQNAAAGAGGALAGEVMADVIAKELYGKKPNQLNREEKEVVSSVSQAAGALVGGAAANSSQGIGVGLTTTKNAVENNYLSKDDWDNYRKDLQNCQGNKQCQMDINKKYA
;
A
#
# COMPACT_ATOMS: atom_id res chain seq x y z
N MET A 1 7.31 3.76 -18.45
CA MET A 1 7.95 2.44 -18.33
C MET A 1 9.35 2.51 -18.90
N ASN A 2 10.31 1.89 -18.26
CA ASN A 2 11.69 1.79 -18.67
C ASN A 2 12.22 0.40 -18.29
N SER A 3 13.03 -0.23 -19.15
CA SER A 3 13.70 -1.50 -18.88
C SER A 3 15.12 -1.50 -19.39
N ASN A 4 15.99 -2.18 -18.68
CA ASN A 4 17.38 -2.36 -19.03
C ASN A 4 17.78 -3.82 -18.73
N HIS A 5 18.20 -4.55 -19.75
CA HIS A 5 18.60 -5.94 -19.62
C HIS A 5 19.86 -6.20 -20.43
N ALA A 6 20.87 -6.70 -19.76
CA ALA A 6 22.07 -7.25 -20.39
C ALA A 6 22.52 -8.46 -19.56
N SER A 7 22.50 -9.63 -20.18
CA SER A 7 22.91 -10.87 -19.56
C SER A 7 23.58 -11.77 -20.59
N VAL A 8 24.53 -12.56 -20.13
CA VAL A 8 25.08 -13.66 -20.90
C VAL A 8 23.98 -14.71 -21.09
N ASN A 9 23.61 -15.00 -22.33
CA ASN A 9 22.60 -16.01 -22.65
C ASN A 9 23.18 -17.44 -22.59
N GLU A 10 24.39 -17.58 -23.12
CA GLU A 10 25.15 -18.81 -23.14
C GLU A 10 26.60 -18.48 -22.81
N GLN A 11 27.14 -19.08 -21.78
CA GLN A 11 28.52 -18.83 -21.34
C GLN A 11 29.49 -19.44 -22.34
N ALA A 12 30.38 -18.63 -22.89
CA ALA A 12 31.42 -19.11 -23.78
C ALA A 12 32.41 -20.05 -23.05
N GLY A 13 32.88 -21.10 -23.70
CA GLY A 13 33.82 -22.00 -23.06
C GLY A 13 34.15 -23.26 -23.83
N ILE A 14 34.99 -24.06 -23.21
CA ILE A 14 35.26 -25.45 -23.60
C ILE A 14 34.63 -26.33 -22.53
N TYR A 15 33.74 -27.19 -22.97
CA TYR A 15 32.97 -28.12 -22.11
C TYR A 15 33.34 -29.55 -22.49
N ALA A 16 34.30 -30.14 -21.79
CA ALA A 16 34.75 -31.50 -22.01
C ALA A 16 33.93 -32.49 -21.16
N GLY A 17 33.90 -33.71 -21.58
CA GLY A 17 33.28 -34.87 -20.89
C GLY A 17 34.23 -35.54 -19.89
N ASP A 18 33.95 -36.83 -19.64
CA ASP A 18 34.69 -37.68 -18.68
C ASP A 18 36.14 -37.94 -19.05
N GLU A 19 36.51 -37.75 -20.31
CA GLU A 19 37.91 -37.92 -20.78
C GLU A 19 38.77 -36.70 -20.54
N GLY A 20 38.17 -35.60 -20.02
CA GLY A 20 38.89 -34.36 -19.72
C GLY A 20 39.29 -33.59 -20.96
N TYR A 21 40.32 -32.73 -20.81
CA TYR A 21 40.88 -31.92 -21.91
C TYR A 21 42.39 -31.74 -21.76
N ASP A 22 43.02 -31.58 -22.91
CA ASP A 22 44.42 -31.10 -23.03
C ASP A 22 44.45 -29.90 -23.95
N VAL A 23 44.63 -28.70 -23.36
CA VAL A 23 44.61 -27.42 -24.08
C VAL A 23 45.96 -26.75 -23.97
N ASN A 24 46.63 -26.57 -25.10
CA ASN A 24 47.92 -25.89 -25.17
C ASN A 24 47.86 -24.66 -26.11
N VAL A 25 47.98 -23.47 -25.51
CA VAL A 25 47.99 -22.19 -26.24
C VAL A 25 49.38 -21.60 -26.24
N LYS A 26 49.94 -21.43 -27.44
CA LYS A 26 51.31 -20.95 -27.58
C LYS A 26 51.57 -19.59 -26.93
N ASN A 27 50.70 -18.62 -27.13
CA ASN A 27 50.91 -17.22 -26.75
C ASN A 27 50.06 -16.82 -25.55
N HIS A 28 48.87 -16.33 -25.79
CA HIS A 28 48.02 -15.71 -24.77
C HIS A 28 46.60 -16.28 -24.80
N THR A 29 46.05 -16.51 -23.62
CA THR A 29 44.62 -16.83 -23.42
C THR A 29 43.97 -15.66 -22.69
N ASP A 30 42.83 -15.22 -23.18
CA ASP A 30 41.97 -14.24 -22.52
C ASP A 30 40.59 -14.83 -22.30
N LEU A 31 40.16 -14.93 -21.04
CA LEU A 31 38.85 -15.43 -20.65
C LEU A 31 38.00 -14.26 -20.14
N LYS A 32 36.96 -13.91 -20.87
CA LYS A 32 36.00 -12.89 -20.45
C LYS A 32 34.64 -13.54 -20.24
N GLY A 33 34.24 -13.75 -18.96
CA GLY A 33 33.03 -14.51 -18.59
C GLY A 33 33.01 -15.91 -19.19
N ALA A 34 34.20 -16.51 -19.40
CA ALA A 34 34.35 -17.75 -20.14
C ALA A 34 34.99 -18.84 -19.28
N ILE A 35 34.64 -20.10 -19.54
CA ILE A 35 35.14 -21.25 -18.77
C ILE A 35 35.81 -22.30 -19.66
N ILE A 36 36.81 -22.98 -19.10
CA ILE A 36 37.37 -24.22 -19.63
C ILE A 36 37.13 -25.29 -18.57
N THR A 37 36.29 -26.25 -18.88
CA THR A 37 35.76 -27.17 -17.89
C THR A 37 35.56 -28.59 -18.44
N SER A 38 35.50 -29.56 -17.57
CA SER A 38 35.13 -30.95 -17.81
C SER A 38 34.13 -31.43 -16.74
N THR A 39 33.76 -32.69 -16.79
CA THR A 39 33.00 -33.32 -15.71
C THR A 39 33.82 -33.36 -14.42
N GLN A 40 33.14 -33.44 -13.29
CA GLN A 40 33.79 -33.64 -11.99
C GLN A 40 34.62 -34.93 -11.93
N GLN A 41 34.22 -35.98 -12.67
CA GLN A 41 34.94 -37.25 -12.80
C GLN A 41 36.31 -37.02 -13.45
N ALA A 42 36.36 -36.33 -14.57
CA ALA A 42 37.60 -36.09 -15.29
C ALA A 42 38.59 -35.23 -14.44
N GLU A 43 38.09 -34.25 -13.71
CA GLU A 43 38.95 -33.45 -12.79
C GLU A 43 39.50 -34.31 -11.66
N SER A 44 38.65 -35.16 -11.05
CA SER A 44 39.03 -36.04 -9.94
C SER A 44 40.08 -37.05 -10.34
N LEU A 45 40.09 -37.49 -11.62
CA LEU A 45 41.07 -38.41 -12.19
C LEU A 45 42.34 -37.71 -12.70
N GLY A 46 42.41 -36.34 -12.63
CA GLY A 46 43.51 -35.55 -13.09
C GLY A 46 43.70 -35.52 -14.63
N LEU A 47 42.62 -35.75 -15.39
CA LEU A 47 42.64 -35.88 -16.87
C LEU A 47 42.66 -34.50 -17.58
N ASN A 48 42.52 -33.40 -16.84
CA ASN A 48 42.53 -32.06 -17.41
C ASN A 48 43.93 -31.47 -17.39
N GLN A 49 44.34 -30.87 -18.51
CA GLN A 49 45.58 -30.12 -18.63
C GLN A 49 45.37 -28.84 -19.42
N PHE A 50 45.84 -27.72 -18.88
CA PHE A 50 45.80 -26.43 -19.55
C PHE A 50 47.16 -25.76 -19.50
N SER A 51 47.71 -25.36 -20.64
CA SER A 51 49.00 -24.68 -20.75
C SER A 51 48.90 -23.46 -21.68
N THR A 52 49.42 -22.31 -21.25
CA THR A 52 49.41 -21.07 -22.03
C THR A 52 50.68 -20.25 -21.81
N GLY A 53 51.03 -19.37 -22.77
CA GLY A 53 52.14 -18.42 -22.58
C GLY A 53 51.86 -17.41 -21.48
N THR A 54 50.68 -16.76 -21.51
CA THR A 54 50.13 -15.83 -20.52
C THR A 54 48.62 -15.96 -20.45
N LEU A 55 48.01 -15.57 -19.33
CA LEU A 55 46.59 -15.67 -19.08
C LEU A 55 46.03 -14.36 -18.51
N SER A 56 44.99 -13.80 -19.15
CA SER A 56 44.12 -12.79 -18.56
C SER A 56 42.72 -13.30 -18.42
N HIS A 57 41.99 -12.78 -17.43
CA HIS A 57 40.59 -13.10 -17.23
C HIS A 57 39.84 -11.91 -16.67
N SER A 58 38.54 -11.86 -16.98
CA SER A 58 37.58 -10.92 -16.39
C SER A 58 36.21 -11.54 -16.38
N ASP A 59 35.42 -11.19 -15.38
CA ASP A 59 34.03 -11.60 -15.29
C ASP A 59 33.16 -10.66 -16.11
N ILE A 60 31.90 -11.08 -16.37
CA ILE A 60 30.87 -10.26 -17.02
C ILE A 60 29.76 -10.01 -15.99
N GLU A 61 29.47 -8.73 -15.76
CA GLU A 61 28.35 -8.33 -14.92
C GLU A 61 27.04 -8.41 -15.73
N ASN A 62 26.06 -9.11 -15.20
CA ASN A 62 24.71 -9.21 -15.75
C ASN A 62 23.77 -8.32 -14.96
N HIS A 63 22.82 -7.71 -15.63
CA HIS A 63 21.76 -6.96 -14.99
C HIS A 63 20.45 -7.10 -15.74
N SER A 64 19.36 -7.07 -14.98
CA SER A 64 18.00 -7.04 -15.50
C SER A 64 17.18 -6.16 -14.60
N SER A 65 16.66 -5.06 -15.12
CA SER A 65 15.83 -4.15 -14.35
C SER A 65 14.71 -3.58 -15.19
N TYR A 66 13.59 -3.34 -14.55
CA TYR A 66 12.53 -2.53 -15.13
C TYR A 66 11.85 -1.68 -14.06
N LYS A 67 11.23 -0.60 -14.50
CA LYS A 67 10.34 0.24 -13.69
C LYS A 67 9.21 0.79 -14.54
N GLY A 68 8.04 0.86 -13.94
CA GLY A 68 6.87 1.51 -14.50
C GLY A 68 6.19 2.38 -13.47
N SER A 69 5.55 3.44 -13.93
CA SER A 69 4.63 4.23 -13.11
C SER A 69 3.47 4.71 -13.96
N SER A 70 2.31 4.85 -13.35
CA SER A 70 1.09 5.37 -13.96
C SER A 70 0.35 6.26 -12.98
N ILE A 71 -0.27 7.32 -13.49
CA ILE A 71 -1.15 8.20 -12.73
C ILE A 71 -2.46 8.29 -13.50
N GLY A 72 -3.56 7.99 -12.84
CA GLY A 72 -4.89 8.16 -13.39
C GLY A 72 -5.64 9.27 -12.65
N ILE A 73 -6.20 10.22 -13.41
CA ILE A 73 -7.00 11.30 -12.84
C ILE A 73 -8.43 11.11 -13.35
N SER A 74 -9.42 11.16 -12.47
CA SER A 74 -10.82 11.28 -12.85
C SER A 74 -11.43 12.50 -12.17
N ALA A 75 -12.09 13.34 -12.96
CA ALA A 75 -12.90 14.44 -12.45
C ALA A 75 -14.36 14.14 -12.80
N LYS A 76 -15.25 14.13 -11.80
CA LYS A 76 -16.70 14.12 -12.02
C LYS A 76 -17.22 15.51 -11.74
N GLY A 77 -17.71 16.18 -12.77
CA GLY A 77 -18.54 17.37 -12.62
C GLY A 77 -20.01 16.96 -12.66
N ASP A 78 -20.77 17.25 -11.63
CA ASP A 78 -22.22 17.15 -11.70
C ASP A 78 -22.76 18.30 -12.53
N ALA A 79 -23.17 18.01 -13.76
CA ALA A 79 -23.77 18.97 -14.69
C ALA A 79 -25.29 19.20 -14.44
N ASN A 80 -25.86 18.64 -13.38
CA ASN A 80 -27.27 18.85 -13.02
C ASN A 80 -27.40 19.90 -11.90
N GLY A 81 -27.23 21.16 -12.29
CA GLY A 81 -27.65 22.32 -11.49
C GLY A 81 -29.15 22.42 -11.39
N GLY A 82 -29.77 21.67 -10.49
CA GLY A 82 -31.12 21.95 -10.02
C GLY A 82 -31.10 23.22 -9.17
N TRP A 83 -31.82 24.23 -9.55
CA TRP A 83 -32.01 25.50 -8.85
C TRP A 83 -32.82 25.28 -7.56
N THR A 84 -32.16 24.80 -6.51
CA THR A 84 -32.66 24.83 -5.14
C THR A 84 -31.47 25.17 -4.22
N GLY A 85 -31.18 26.43 -4.07
CA GLY A 85 -30.57 27.16 -2.94
C GLY A 85 -29.51 26.50 -2.03
N GLN A 86 -28.85 25.43 -2.43
CA GLN A 86 -27.67 24.86 -1.77
C GLN A 86 -26.60 24.62 -2.82
N GLU A 87 -25.56 25.40 -2.80
CA GLU A 87 -24.39 25.27 -3.65
C GLU A 87 -23.69 23.95 -3.36
N LYS A 88 -23.96 22.92 -4.19
CA LYS A 88 -23.17 21.69 -4.28
C LYS A 88 -22.30 21.72 -5.53
N ASN A 89 -21.45 22.71 -5.65
CA ASN A 89 -20.37 22.70 -6.63
C ASN A 89 -19.13 22.03 -6.01
N GLY A 90 -19.18 20.71 -5.89
CA GLY A 90 -18.02 19.90 -5.58
C GLY A 90 -17.49 19.25 -6.86
N ILE A 91 -16.41 19.76 -7.45
CA ILE A 91 -15.60 18.97 -8.38
C ILE A 91 -14.95 17.88 -7.53
N SER A 92 -15.51 16.68 -7.56
CA SER A 92 -14.88 15.53 -6.93
C SER A 92 -13.90 14.92 -7.93
N GLY A 93 -12.62 15.14 -7.72
CA GLY A 93 -11.55 14.49 -8.45
C GLY A 93 -10.98 13.33 -7.62
N SER A 94 -10.70 12.20 -8.25
CA SER A 94 -9.88 11.14 -7.64
C SER A 94 -8.62 10.94 -8.45
N VAL A 95 -7.50 10.75 -7.74
CA VAL A 95 -6.19 10.48 -8.33
C VAL A 95 -5.82 9.04 -7.94
N GLY A 96 -5.50 8.22 -8.94
CA GLY A 96 -4.99 6.88 -8.74
C GLY A 96 -3.50 6.81 -9.11
N TYR A 97 -2.76 5.97 -8.41
CA TYR A 97 -1.33 5.79 -8.60
C TYR A 97 -1.01 4.32 -8.82
N GLY A 98 -0.07 4.04 -9.71
CA GLY A 98 0.51 2.72 -9.91
C GLY A 98 2.03 2.83 -10.08
N ARG A 99 2.78 1.91 -9.47
CA ARG A 99 4.22 1.81 -9.60
C ARG A 99 4.66 0.36 -9.45
N GLU A 100 5.58 -0.07 -10.31
CA GLU A 100 6.16 -1.41 -10.27
C GLU A 100 7.62 -1.35 -10.70
N SER A 101 8.48 -2.13 -10.05
CA SER A 101 9.90 -2.23 -10.42
C SER A 101 10.51 -3.57 -9.99
N ASP A 102 11.43 -4.09 -10.79
CA ASP A 102 12.27 -5.23 -10.45
C ASP A 102 13.73 -4.91 -10.79
N ASN A 103 14.66 -5.44 -10.02
CA ASN A 103 16.09 -5.28 -10.25
C ASN A 103 16.84 -6.54 -9.83
N GLN A 104 17.58 -7.13 -10.76
CA GLN A 104 18.39 -8.31 -10.57
C GLN A 104 19.79 -8.08 -11.12
N ASN A 105 20.78 -8.57 -10.39
CA ASN A 105 22.18 -8.53 -10.78
C ASN A 105 22.81 -9.89 -10.54
N SER A 106 23.72 -10.29 -11.40
CA SER A 106 24.52 -11.51 -11.28
C SER A 106 25.87 -11.31 -11.97
N VAL A 107 26.74 -12.30 -11.85
CA VAL A 107 28.06 -12.29 -12.47
C VAL A 107 28.28 -13.62 -13.19
N THR A 108 28.65 -13.55 -14.47
CA THR A 108 29.17 -14.67 -15.22
C THR A 108 30.69 -14.72 -15.02
N LYS A 109 31.14 -15.70 -14.24
CA LYS A 109 32.54 -15.83 -13.84
C LYS A 109 33.39 -16.50 -14.91
N SER A 110 34.62 -16.01 -15.05
CA SER A 110 35.67 -16.75 -15.79
C SER A 110 36.31 -17.80 -14.91
N GLY A 111 36.67 -18.95 -15.49
CA GLY A 111 37.28 -20.02 -14.69
C GLY A 111 37.86 -21.17 -15.51
N ILE A 112 38.79 -21.89 -14.91
CA ILE A 112 39.36 -23.15 -15.41
C ILE A 112 39.26 -24.19 -14.30
N ASN A 113 38.57 -25.33 -14.55
CA ASN A 113 38.33 -26.35 -13.53
C ASN A 113 39.45 -27.40 -13.51
N THR A 114 40.66 -27.01 -13.34
CA THR A 114 41.76 -27.97 -13.11
C THR A 114 42.85 -27.42 -12.18
N GLN A 115 43.55 -28.32 -11.51
CA GLN A 115 44.75 -28.01 -10.75
C GLN A 115 45.99 -27.95 -11.67
N ASN A 116 45.92 -28.56 -12.87
CA ASN A 116 47.01 -28.70 -13.81
C ASN A 116 47.04 -27.51 -14.80
N ILE A 117 47.26 -26.30 -14.28
CA ILE A 117 47.38 -25.07 -15.10
C ILE A 117 48.86 -24.64 -15.15
N GLU A 118 49.41 -24.51 -16.32
CA GLU A 118 50.75 -23.99 -16.57
C GLU A 118 50.70 -22.65 -17.30
N ILE A 119 51.26 -21.59 -16.72
CA ILE A 119 51.52 -20.30 -17.38
C ILE A 119 53.05 -20.19 -17.54
N ARG A 120 53.52 -20.20 -18.80
CA ARG A 120 54.95 -20.42 -19.09
C ARG A 120 55.85 -19.21 -18.99
N ASN A 121 55.32 -17.98 -18.99
CA ASN A 121 56.12 -16.75 -19.06
C ASN A 121 55.77 -15.73 -18.01
N GLU A 122 56.48 -15.81 -16.87
CA GLU A 122 56.26 -14.91 -15.72
C GLU A 122 56.47 -13.42 -16.06
N ASN A 123 57.54 -13.08 -16.79
CA ASN A 123 57.79 -11.68 -17.10
C ASN A 123 56.71 -11.09 -18.04
N ALA A 124 56.28 -11.86 -19.04
CA ALA A 124 55.24 -11.42 -19.94
C ALA A 124 53.87 -11.40 -19.23
N GLN A 125 53.61 -12.31 -18.29
CA GLN A 125 52.40 -12.34 -17.46
C GLN A 125 52.30 -11.05 -16.62
N GLN A 126 53.34 -10.74 -15.86
CA GLN A 126 53.40 -9.52 -15.05
C GLN A 126 53.29 -8.25 -15.91
N ALA A 127 54.00 -8.19 -17.03
CA ALA A 127 53.95 -7.03 -17.92
C ALA A 127 52.56 -6.81 -18.55
N ARG A 128 51.83 -7.90 -18.87
CA ARG A 128 50.51 -7.83 -19.53
C ARG A 128 49.36 -7.56 -18.57
N THR A 129 49.39 -8.19 -17.39
CA THR A 129 48.26 -8.22 -16.49
C THR A 129 48.46 -7.47 -15.16
N GLY A 130 49.70 -7.11 -14.82
CA GLY A 130 50.11 -6.57 -13.53
C GLY A 130 50.07 -7.60 -12.41
N LYS A 131 49.82 -8.88 -12.70
CA LYS A 131 49.71 -9.97 -11.75
C LYS A 131 50.77 -11.04 -12.02
N SER A 132 51.27 -11.66 -10.95
CA SER A 132 52.14 -12.83 -11.03
C SER A 132 51.35 -14.06 -11.51
N ILE A 133 52.10 -15.11 -11.93
CA ILE A 133 51.48 -16.42 -12.23
C ILE A 133 50.72 -16.95 -11.04
N THR A 134 51.29 -16.89 -9.83
CA THR A 134 50.69 -17.38 -8.59
C THR A 134 49.33 -16.69 -8.29
N GLU A 135 49.26 -15.37 -8.42
CA GLU A 135 48.02 -14.61 -8.21
C GLU A 135 46.98 -14.94 -9.29
N THR A 136 47.42 -15.11 -10.54
CA THR A 136 46.53 -15.48 -11.65
C THR A 136 45.95 -16.89 -11.46
N LEU A 137 46.78 -17.88 -11.08
CA LEU A 137 46.35 -19.25 -10.81
C LEU A 137 45.34 -19.31 -9.62
N ALA A 138 45.59 -18.54 -8.56
CA ALA A 138 44.69 -18.47 -7.43
C ALA A 138 43.32 -17.89 -7.80
N ALA A 139 43.29 -16.95 -8.75
CA ALA A 139 42.06 -16.25 -9.14
C ALA A 139 41.24 -16.98 -10.22
N ILE A 140 41.87 -17.82 -11.07
CA ILE A 140 41.20 -18.43 -12.23
C ILE A 140 40.61 -19.81 -11.92
N LYS A 141 41.07 -20.49 -10.86
CA LYS A 141 40.57 -21.80 -10.50
C LYS A 141 39.11 -21.72 -10.11
N THR A 142 38.31 -22.67 -10.60
CA THR A 142 36.88 -22.73 -10.32
C THR A 142 36.42 -24.17 -10.10
N ASP A 143 35.38 -24.31 -9.29
CA ASP A 143 34.66 -25.58 -9.08
C ASP A 143 33.50 -25.76 -10.10
N ILE A 144 33.33 -24.81 -11.03
CA ILE A 144 32.35 -24.91 -12.11
C ILE A 144 32.82 -26.02 -13.07
N ASN A 145 32.02 -27.05 -13.20
CA ASN A 145 32.25 -28.19 -14.10
C ASN A 145 31.17 -28.27 -15.18
N THR A 146 31.32 -29.16 -16.12
CA THR A 146 30.37 -29.28 -17.25
C THR A 146 28.93 -29.59 -16.76
N ASP A 147 28.78 -30.31 -15.64
CA ASP A 147 27.47 -30.71 -15.11
C ASP A 147 26.71 -29.56 -14.45
N ASN A 148 27.42 -28.57 -13.85
CA ASN A 148 26.83 -27.44 -13.14
C ASN A 148 26.97 -26.09 -13.85
N ALA A 149 27.66 -26.04 -14.99
CA ALA A 149 28.00 -24.79 -15.69
C ALA A 149 26.77 -23.96 -16.05
N GLU A 150 25.68 -24.58 -16.49
CA GLU A 150 24.47 -23.87 -16.87
C GLU A 150 23.85 -23.15 -15.66
N SER A 151 23.72 -23.86 -14.54
CA SER A 151 23.14 -23.30 -13.29
C SER A 151 24.04 -22.25 -12.63
N GLN A 152 25.38 -22.31 -12.89
CA GLN A 152 26.36 -21.39 -12.34
C GLN A 152 26.75 -20.25 -13.31
N SER A 153 26.16 -20.22 -14.49
CA SER A 153 26.47 -19.24 -15.55
C SER A 153 26.18 -17.79 -15.18
N GLY A 154 25.35 -17.58 -14.15
CA GLY A 154 24.89 -16.26 -13.76
C GLY A 154 23.89 -15.63 -14.74
N LYS A 155 23.33 -16.41 -15.68
CA LYS A 155 22.31 -15.96 -16.61
C LYS A 155 21.09 -15.37 -15.89
N LEU A 156 20.64 -14.22 -16.35
CA LEU A 156 19.41 -13.58 -15.89
C LEU A 156 18.35 -13.66 -16.98
N GLU A 157 17.13 -13.97 -16.59
CA GLU A 157 15.98 -13.89 -17.49
C GLU A 157 15.49 -12.45 -17.62
N ASN A 158 15.07 -12.09 -18.83
CA ASN A 158 14.37 -10.82 -19.03
C ASN A 158 12.92 -10.96 -18.58
N ARG A 159 12.63 -10.46 -17.38
CA ARG A 159 11.27 -10.49 -16.80
C ARG A 159 10.40 -9.31 -17.22
N PHE A 160 10.90 -8.41 -18.05
CA PHE A 160 10.11 -7.29 -18.53
C PHE A 160 9.08 -7.73 -19.56
N ASP A 161 7.82 -7.69 -19.18
CA ASP A 161 6.67 -7.80 -20.08
C ASP A 161 5.88 -6.48 -20.03
N LYS A 162 5.88 -5.75 -21.14
CA LYS A 162 5.19 -4.47 -21.25
C LYS A 162 3.69 -4.57 -20.99
N ASN A 163 3.05 -5.63 -21.47
CA ASN A 163 1.60 -5.79 -21.37
C ASN A 163 1.20 -6.20 -19.94
N ALA A 164 1.96 -7.12 -19.34
CA ALA A 164 1.78 -7.51 -17.95
C ALA A 164 1.98 -6.32 -17.02
N LEU A 165 3.06 -5.55 -17.20
CA LEU A 165 3.34 -4.36 -16.42
C LEU A 165 2.27 -3.28 -16.58
N GLN A 166 1.77 -3.05 -17.81
CA GLN A 166 0.69 -2.08 -18.05
C GLN A 166 -0.60 -2.50 -17.36
N LYS A 167 -0.93 -3.79 -17.41
CA LYS A 167 -2.11 -4.33 -16.74
C LYS A 167 -2.01 -4.15 -15.23
N GLU A 168 -0.86 -4.48 -14.64
CA GLU A 168 -0.62 -4.30 -13.21
C GLU A 168 -0.75 -2.84 -12.79
N LEU A 169 -0.09 -1.92 -13.52
CA LEU A 169 -0.19 -0.48 -13.25
C LEU A 169 -1.63 0.05 -13.35
N ASN A 170 -2.41 -0.45 -14.31
CA ASN A 170 -3.82 -0.05 -14.46
C ASN A 170 -4.65 -0.54 -13.28
N VAL A 171 -4.43 -1.76 -12.80
CA VAL A 171 -5.10 -2.32 -11.61
C VAL A 171 -4.80 -1.48 -10.38
N GLN A 172 -3.53 -1.15 -10.15
CA GLN A 172 -3.10 -0.31 -9.03
C GLN A 172 -3.74 1.09 -9.09
N VAL A 173 -3.79 1.71 -10.28
CA VAL A 173 -4.44 3.01 -10.49
C VAL A 173 -5.93 2.94 -10.16
N GLU A 174 -6.66 1.94 -10.64
CA GLU A 174 -8.09 1.81 -10.37
C GLU A 174 -8.36 1.48 -8.89
N ALA A 175 -7.54 0.64 -8.26
CA ALA A 175 -7.64 0.34 -6.83
C ALA A 175 -7.44 1.60 -5.97
N THR A 176 -6.39 2.38 -6.26
CA THR A 176 -6.11 3.61 -5.51
C THR A 176 -7.15 4.71 -5.77
N LYS A 177 -7.72 4.82 -6.98
CA LYS A 177 -8.87 5.70 -7.26
C LYS A 177 -10.10 5.30 -6.46
N GLY A 178 -10.44 4.02 -6.44
CA GLY A 178 -11.57 3.50 -5.67
C GLY A 178 -11.43 3.80 -4.18
N PHE A 179 -10.22 3.63 -3.64
CA PHE A 179 -9.92 4.01 -2.27
C PHE A 179 -10.12 5.51 -2.02
N VAL A 180 -9.54 6.39 -2.83
CA VAL A 180 -9.71 7.84 -2.66
C VAL A 180 -11.18 8.24 -2.68
N GLN A 181 -11.97 7.70 -3.62
CA GLN A 181 -13.41 7.98 -3.70
C GLN A 181 -14.15 7.56 -2.43
N THR A 182 -13.88 6.36 -1.93
CA THR A 182 -14.56 5.80 -0.76
C THR A 182 -14.06 6.46 0.52
N ALA A 183 -12.76 6.72 0.64
CA ALA A 183 -12.17 7.43 1.77
C ALA A 183 -12.64 8.88 1.83
N SER A 184 -12.77 9.56 0.69
CA SER A 184 -13.35 10.90 0.63
C SER A 184 -14.83 10.89 1.02
N ALA A 185 -15.60 9.87 0.63
CA ALA A 185 -16.99 9.72 1.06
C ALA A 185 -17.09 9.49 2.59
N ALA A 186 -16.23 8.62 3.15
CA ALA A 186 -16.14 8.40 4.58
C ALA A 186 -15.66 9.66 5.33
N GLY A 187 -14.63 10.33 4.84
CA GLY A 187 -14.16 11.60 5.37
C GLY A 187 -15.24 12.68 5.38
N ASN A 188 -16.05 12.74 4.31
CA ASN A 188 -17.20 13.64 4.24
C ASN A 188 -18.29 13.26 5.25
N ALA A 189 -18.61 11.99 5.41
CA ALA A 189 -19.59 11.53 6.40
C ALA A 189 -19.15 11.88 7.83
N ILE A 190 -17.87 11.68 8.15
CA ILE A 190 -17.30 12.07 9.45
C ILE A 190 -17.31 13.59 9.62
N ALA A 191 -16.85 14.34 8.61
CA ALA A 191 -16.83 15.79 8.64
C ALA A 191 -18.24 16.38 8.79
N ASN A 192 -19.24 15.81 8.08
CA ASN A 192 -20.63 16.24 8.20
C ASN A 192 -21.15 15.96 9.61
N LYS A 193 -20.89 14.79 10.19
CA LYS A 193 -21.36 14.43 11.52
C LYS A 193 -20.75 15.29 12.62
N LEU A 194 -19.42 15.41 12.60
CA LEU A 194 -18.71 16.28 13.56
C LEU A 194 -19.03 17.77 13.31
N GLY A 195 -19.26 18.12 12.05
CA GLY A 195 -19.73 19.45 11.65
C GLY A 195 -21.16 19.74 12.14
N GLU A 196 -22.07 18.77 12.13
CA GLU A 196 -23.43 18.91 12.71
C GLU A 196 -23.37 19.23 14.21
N GLU A 197 -22.48 18.58 14.96
CA GLU A 197 -22.26 18.91 16.38
C GLU A 197 -21.73 20.34 16.55
N ALA A 198 -20.79 20.76 15.71
CA ALA A 198 -20.25 22.12 15.74
C ALA A 198 -21.31 23.16 15.36
N VAL A 199 -22.14 22.87 14.34
CA VAL A 199 -23.29 23.74 13.96
C VAL A 199 -24.37 23.77 15.04
N ALA A 200 -24.62 22.66 15.74
CA ALA A 200 -25.54 22.65 16.88
C ALA A 200 -25.05 23.60 18.00
N LYS A 201 -23.78 23.52 18.37
CA LYS A 201 -23.16 24.44 19.33
C LYS A 201 -23.17 25.90 18.85
N GLN A 202 -22.97 26.13 17.56
CA GLN A 202 -23.08 27.46 16.95
C GLN A 202 -24.51 28.01 17.11
N ARG A 203 -25.53 27.23 16.84
CA ARG A 203 -26.95 27.64 17.03
C ARG A 203 -27.28 27.93 18.49
N GLU A 204 -26.79 27.09 19.42
CA GLU A 204 -26.94 27.35 20.87
C GLU A 204 -26.27 28.63 21.28
N ALA A 205 -25.03 28.88 20.84
CA ALA A 205 -24.29 30.09 21.10
C ALA A 205 -24.99 31.33 20.52
N GLN A 206 -25.55 31.21 19.31
CA GLN A 206 -26.36 32.28 18.70
C GLN A 206 -27.61 32.58 19.50
N ALA A 207 -28.36 31.55 19.92
CA ALA A 207 -29.55 31.77 20.75
C ALA A 207 -29.22 32.39 22.09
N ALA A 208 -28.11 32.02 22.72
CA ALA A 208 -27.62 32.62 23.97
C ALA A 208 -27.23 34.07 23.75
N GLN A 209 -26.55 34.39 22.65
CA GLN A 209 -26.16 35.75 22.29
C GLN A 209 -27.38 36.65 22.06
N GLU A 210 -28.39 36.16 21.31
CA GLU A 210 -29.64 36.90 21.09
C GLU A 210 -30.42 37.11 22.39
N ALA A 211 -30.40 36.16 23.32
CA ALA A 211 -31.03 36.29 24.64
C ALA A 211 -30.31 37.37 25.51
N ALA A 212 -28.98 37.32 25.52
CA ALA A 212 -28.17 38.30 26.25
C ALA A 212 -28.32 39.74 25.66
N ASP A 213 -28.39 39.87 24.34
CA ASP A 213 -28.64 41.13 23.64
C ASP A 213 -30.01 41.73 24.03
N ARG A 214 -31.08 40.85 24.02
CA ARG A 214 -32.41 41.28 24.48
C ARG A 214 -32.42 41.74 25.95
N ALA A 215 -31.71 40.99 26.83
CA ALA A 215 -31.60 41.36 28.24
C ALA A 215 -30.88 42.69 28.45
N TYR A 216 -29.80 42.92 27.73
CA TYR A 216 -29.05 44.18 27.80
C TYR A 216 -29.89 45.36 27.27
N LYS A 217 -30.60 45.19 26.15
CA LYS A 217 -31.48 46.23 25.61
C LYS A 217 -32.66 46.56 26.52
N ALA A 218 -33.17 45.56 27.27
CA ALA A 218 -34.24 45.78 28.23
C ALA A 218 -33.76 46.45 29.54
N ASN A 219 -32.55 46.13 29.98
CA ASN A 219 -31.91 46.66 31.18
C ASN A 219 -30.41 46.82 31.01
N PRO A 220 -29.87 47.98 30.59
CA PRO A 220 -28.44 48.23 30.41
C PRO A 220 -27.71 48.28 31.76
N SER A 221 -27.44 47.15 32.37
CA SER A 221 -26.62 47.03 33.57
C SER A 221 -25.22 46.46 33.21
N LYS A 222 -24.23 46.65 34.10
CA LYS A 222 -22.89 46.10 33.95
C LYS A 222 -22.90 44.58 33.87
N GLU A 223 -23.81 43.93 34.58
CA GLU A 223 -24.00 42.49 34.58
C GLU A 223 -24.51 42.00 33.22
N ASN A 224 -25.51 42.69 32.66
CA ASN A 224 -26.04 42.34 31.32
C ASN A 224 -25.05 42.67 30.22
N GLU A 225 -24.25 43.71 30.35
CA GLU A 225 -23.14 44.00 29.39
C GLU A 225 -22.06 42.91 29.43
N ALA A 226 -21.67 42.46 30.62
CA ALA A 226 -20.70 41.37 30.77
C ALA A 226 -21.24 40.06 30.21
N ALA A 227 -22.53 39.76 30.41
CA ALA A 227 -23.21 38.57 29.87
C ALA A 227 -23.25 38.61 28.33
N LEU A 228 -23.58 39.77 27.74
CA LEU A 228 -23.57 39.94 26.28
C LEU A 228 -22.17 39.79 25.68
N ASN A 229 -21.15 40.39 26.32
CA ASN A 229 -19.77 40.22 25.87
C ASN A 229 -19.31 38.76 25.91
N THR A 230 -19.66 38.03 26.98
CA THR A 230 -19.36 36.59 27.08
C THR A 230 -20.08 35.79 25.99
N ALA A 231 -21.36 36.06 25.75
CA ALA A 231 -22.13 35.41 24.71
C ALA A 231 -21.59 35.68 23.29
N ASN A 232 -21.15 36.92 23.04
CA ASN A 232 -20.48 37.28 21.77
C ASN A 232 -19.17 36.47 21.55
N GLN A 233 -18.33 36.35 22.59
CA GLN A 233 -17.11 35.58 22.51
C GLN A 233 -17.37 34.08 22.25
N ASN A 234 -18.37 33.55 22.94
CA ASN A 234 -18.80 32.15 22.72
C ASN A 234 -19.31 31.90 21.29
N LEU A 235 -20.07 32.83 20.72
CA LEU A 235 -20.56 32.76 19.36
C LEU A 235 -19.41 32.82 18.35
N ILE A 236 -18.44 33.74 18.54
CA ILE A 236 -17.25 33.81 17.68
C ILE A 236 -16.48 32.47 17.71
N THR A 237 -16.30 31.90 18.90
CA THR A 237 -15.62 30.61 19.05
C THR A 237 -16.36 29.46 18.35
N ALA A 238 -17.69 29.41 18.50
CA ALA A 238 -18.52 28.41 17.87
C ALA A 238 -18.57 28.55 16.35
N ASN A 239 -18.60 29.80 15.81
CA ASN A 239 -18.50 30.05 14.38
C ASN A 239 -17.18 29.55 13.81
N ASN A 240 -16.06 29.93 14.45
CA ASN A 240 -14.73 29.49 14.01
C ASN A 240 -14.57 27.96 13.99
N GLU A 241 -15.19 27.25 14.95
CA GLU A 241 -15.13 25.80 14.97
C GLU A 241 -16.01 25.17 13.88
N ALA A 242 -17.23 25.68 13.66
CA ALA A 242 -18.10 25.22 12.61
C ALA A 242 -17.48 25.40 11.21
N ASP A 243 -16.81 26.52 10.96
CA ASP A 243 -16.17 26.82 9.68
C ASP A 243 -15.05 25.84 9.32
N LYS A 244 -14.36 25.25 10.30
CA LYS A 244 -13.31 24.25 10.05
C LYS A 244 -13.85 22.97 9.41
N TRP A 245 -15.13 22.65 9.63
CA TRP A 245 -15.80 21.46 9.12
C TRP A 245 -16.50 21.65 7.78
N GLN A 246 -16.66 22.88 7.29
CA GLN A 246 -17.30 23.18 6.02
C GLN A 246 -16.45 22.74 4.82
N THR A 247 -17.06 22.72 3.63
CA THR A 247 -16.36 22.46 2.36
C THR A 247 -15.21 23.47 2.21
N GLY A 248 -13.97 22.99 2.04
CA GLY A 248 -12.79 23.84 2.04
C GLY A 248 -12.29 24.26 3.43
N GLY A 249 -12.95 23.86 4.51
CA GLY A 249 -12.52 24.08 5.88
C GLY A 249 -11.24 23.30 6.22
N GLU A 250 -10.56 23.70 7.29
CA GLU A 250 -9.26 23.18 7.66
C GLU A 250 -9.26 21.66 7.87
N TYR A 251 -10.21 21.15 8.66
CA TYR A 251 -10.26 19.73 9.01
C TYR A 251 -10.56 18.85 7.78
N LYS A 252 -11.48 19.32 6.94
CA LYS A 252 -11.81 18.58 5.73
C LYS A 252 -10.63 18.50 4.76
N ARG A 253 -9.94 19.61 4.50
CA ARG A 253 -8.74 19.60 3.64
C ARG A 253 -7.64 18.68 4.16
N LYS A 254 -7.44 18.61 5.48
CA LYS A 254 -6.43 17.75 6.10
C LYS A 254 -6.80 16.26 6.02
N ILE A 255 -8.08 15.93 6.20
CA ILE A 255 -8.57 14.54 6.01
C ILE A 255 -8.36 14.12 4.55
N ASP A 256 -8.78 14.94 3.59
CA ASP A 256 -8.61 14.64 2.16
C ASP A 256 -7.12 14.51 1.79
N GLY A 257 -6.27 15.38 2.34
CA GLY A 257 -4.82 15.32 2.17
C GLY A 257 -4.21 14.02 2.69
N ALA A 258 -4.62 13.56 3.88
CA ALA A 258 -4.17 12.30 4.46
C ALA A 258 -4.61 11.09 3.61
N MET A 259 -5.86 11.08 3.13
CA MET A 259 -6.35 9.99 2.25
C MET A 259 -5.60 9.95 0.92
N ASN A 260 -5.28 11.11 0.34
CA ASN A 260 -4.46 11.19 -0.85
C ASN A 260 -3.01 10.70 -0.62
N ALA A 261 -2.41 11.04 0.54
CA ALA A 261 -1.07 10.59 0.91
C ALA A 261 -1.01 9.07 1.10
N ILE A 262 -2.01 8.47 1.78
CA ILE A 262 -2.14 7.01 1.91
C ILE A 262 -2.25 6.36 0.52
N SER A 263 -3.10 6.90 -0.36
CA SER A 263 -3.28 6.39 -1.71
C SER A 263 -2.01 6.44 -2.55
N ALA A 264 -1.25 7.54 -2.45
CA ALA A 264 0.02 7.70 -3.16
C ALA A 264 1.08 6.70 -2.67
N ALA A 265 1.14 6.46 -1.36
CA ALA A 265 2.05 5.47 -0.78
C ALA A 265 1.69 4.04 -1.21
N LEU A 266 0.40 3.71 -1.25
CA LEU A 266 -0.10 2.40 -1.68
C LEU A 266 0.06 2.16 -3.18
N GLY A 267 -0.05 3.17 -4.01
CA GLY A 267 0.15 3.09 -5.46
C GLY A 267 1.58 2.77 -5.92
N GLY A 268 2.51 2.60 -4.98
CA GLY A 268 3.89 2.15 -5.24
C GLY A 268 4.14 0.69 -4.91
N LEU A 269 3.10 -0.06 -4.50
CA LEU A 269 3.25 -1.44 -4.02
C LEU A 269 2.63 -2.43 -4.99
N PRO A 270 3.24 -3.62 -5.18
CA PRO A 270 2.58 -4.73 -5.85
C PRO A 270 1.28 -5.06 -5.13
N ALA A 271 0.25 -5.48 -5.88
CA ALA A 271 -1.05 -5.82 -5.31
C ALA A 271 -0.96 -6.85 -4.15
N ALA A 272 0.01 -7.77 -4.21
CA ALA A 272 0.32 -8.72 -3.15
C ALA A 272 1.05 -8.11 -1.94
N GLY A 273 1.63 -6.90 -2.07
CA GLY A 273 2.48 -6.26 -1.04
C GLY A 273 1.76 -5.24 -0.16
N ILE A 274 0.50 -4.90 -0.48
CA ILE A 274 -0.29 -3.92 0.31
C ILE A 274 -0.57 -4.43 1.74
N ALA A 275 -0.37 -5.72 1.96
CA ALA A 275 -0.70 -6.39 3.20
C ALA A 275 0.42 -6.42 4.26
N THR A 276 1.47 -5.65 4.13
CA THR A 276 2.62 -5.86 5.01
C THR A 276 2.88 -4.74 6.00
N SER A 277 3.11 -5.13 7.25
CA SER A 277 3.64 -4.28 8.33
C SER A 277 4.93 -3.51 7.96
N ALA A 278 5.61 -3.90 6.88
CA ALA A 278 6.84 -3.27 6.42
C ALA A 278 6.66 -1.83 5.91
N ILE A 279 5.48 -1.48 5.36
CA ILE A 279 5.19 -0.14 4.85
C ILE A 279 4.49 0.77 5.88
N SER A 280 4.02 0.20 6.97
CA SER A 280 3.30 0.94 8.02
C SER A 280 4.07 2.14 8.57
N PRO A 281 5.38 2.10 8.81
CA PRO A 281 6.14 3.26 9.27
C PRO A 281 6.09 4.43 8.27
N GLU A 282 6.19 4.15 6.98
CA GLU A 282 6.15 5.18 5.94
C GLU A 282 4.76 5.80 5.83
N ILE A 283 3.70 4.99 5.84
CA ILE A 283 2.32 5.51 5.78
C ILE A 283 2.00 6.32 7.04
N ASN A 284 2.38 5.86 8.23
CA ASN A 284 2.19 6.60 9.45
C ASN A 284 2.95 7.95 9.44
N HIS A 285 4.13 7.99 8.83
CA HIS A 285 4.87 9.24 8.62
C HIS A 285 4.12 10.18 7.67
N GLN A 286 3.60 9.68 6.55
CA GLN A 286 2.81 10.47 5.59
C GLN A 286 1.50 10.97 6.21
N ILE A 287 0.80 10.16 7.01
CA ILE A 287 -0.38 10.58 7.78
C ILE A 287 -0.01 11.74 8.70
N LYS A 288 1.08 11.62 9.46
CA LYS A 288 1.56 12.66 10.36
C LYS A 288 1.79 13.99 9.62
N LEU A 289 2.51 13.95 8.49
CA LEU A 289 2.80 15.15 7.69
C LEU A 289 1.52 15.78 7.13
N ALA A 290 0.61 14.98 6.58
CA ALA A 290 -0.62 15.46 5.95
C ALA A 290 -1.62 16.03 6.98
N THR A 291 -1.56 15.57 8.24
CA THR A 291 -2.51 15.94 9.30
C THR A 291 -1.92 16.85 10.36
N GLU A 292 -0.73 17.41 10.13
CA GLU A 292 -0.04 18.27 11.08
C GLU A 292 -0.94 19.41 11.59
N GLY A 293 -0.97 19.58 12.90
CA GLY A 293 -1.80 20.59 13.58
C GLY A 293 -3.31 20.27 13.63
N SER A 294 -3.75 19.05 13.20
CA SER A 294 -5.15 18.62 13.29
C SER A 294 -5.29 17.25 13.94
N PRO A 295 -5.45 17.16 15.27
CA PRO A 295 -5.62 15.89 15.98
C PRO A 295 -6.78 15.03 15.47
N MET A 296 -7.87 15.66 15.02
CA MET A 296 -9.04 14.94 14.51
C MET A 296 -8.77 14.32 13.13
N ALA A 297 -8.17 15.08 12.20
CA ALA A 297 -7.79 14.52 10.90
C ALA A 297 -6.77 13.39 11.07
N ASN A 298 -5.87 13.50 12.03
CA ASN A 298 -4.90 12.46 12.36
C ASN A 298 -5.60 11.17 12.84
N LYS A 299 -6.54 11.28 13.78
CA LYS A 299 -7.33 10.12 14.25
C LYS A 299 -8.07 9.42 13.12
N VAL A 300 -8.74 10.19 12.23
CA VAL A 300 -9.47 9.62 11.08
C VAL A 300 -8.53 8.86 10.16
N ALA A 301 -7.39 9.45 9.81
CA ALA A 301 -6.42 8.82 8.92
C ALA A 301 -5.81 7.55 9.53
N HIS A 302 -5.48 7.57 10.83
CA HIS A 302 -5.00 6.38 11.55
C HIS A 302 -6.07 5.30 11.69
N ALA A 303 -7.34 5.67 11.87
CA ALA A 303 -8.43 4.70 11.91
C ALA A 303 -8.59 3.96 10.57
N VAL A 304 -8.51 4.69 9.44
CA VAL A 304 -8.54 4.09 8.10
C VAL A 304 -7.34 3.18 7.89
N TRP A 305 -6.13 3.67 8.20
CA TRP A 305 -4.92 2.87 8.00
C TRP A 305 -4.87 1.64 8.90
N GLY A 306 -5.18 1.78 10.19
CA GLY A 306 -5.23 0.67 11.13
C GLY A 306 -6.26 -0.40 10.74
N ALA A 307 -7.39 0.00 10.14
CA ALA A 307 -8.35 -0.94 9.59
C ALA A 307 -7.80 -1.72 8.38
N VAL A 308 -7.03 -1.07 7.51
CA VAL A 308 -6.34 -1.72 6.38
C VAL A 308 -5.30 -2.73 6.89
N GLU A 309 -4.49 -2.36 7.87
CA GLU A 309 -3.50 -3.25 8.48
C GLU A 309 -4.16 -4.46 9.15
N ALA A 310 -5.19 -4.23 9.94
CA ALA A 310 -5.92 -5.29 10.65
C ALA A 310 -6.60 -6.26 9.68
N TYR A 311 -7.20 -5.75 8.61
CA TYR A 311 -7.78 -6.58 7.56
C TYR A 311 -6.71 -7.44 6.87
N SER A 312 -5.60 -6.84 6.49
CA SER A 312 -4.49 -7.51 5.81
C SER A 312 -3.84 -8.61 6.66
N ALA A 313 -3.66 -8.35 7.94
CA ALA A 313 -3.14 -9.33 8.89
C ALA A 313 -4.09 -10.53 9.06
N ASN A 314 -5.39 -10.30 9.03
CA ASN A 314 -6.41 -11.34 9.20
C ASN A 314 -6.60 -12.20 7.93
N GLN A 315 -6.44 -11.63 6.73
CA GLN A 315 -6.46 -12.37 5.47
C GLN A 315 -5.33 -13.42 5.40
N ASN A 316 -4.17 -13.08 5.90
CA ASN A 316 -3.02 -13.99 5.96
C ASN A 316 -3.22 -15.12 6.96
N ALA A 317 -4.05 -14.93 8.00
CA ALA A 317 -4.35 -15.95 9.01
C ALA A 317 -5.53 -16.87 8.62
N ALA A 318 -6.40 -16.45 7.71
CA ALA A 318 -7.66 -17.13 7.38
C ALA A 318 -7.86 -17.29 5.87
N ALA A 319 -6.96 -17.99 5.18
CA ALA A 319 -7.06 -18.30 3.75
C ALA A 319 -8.32 -19.09 3.32
N GLY A 320 -9.33 -19.20 4.18
CA GLY A 320 -10.58 -19.92 3.90
C GLY A 320 -11.87 -19.33 4.48
N ALA A 321 -11.84 -18.30 5.31
CA ALA A 321 -13.01 -17.81 6.05
C ALA A 321 -13.41 -16.36 5.74
N GLY A 322 -13.09 -15.86 4.56
CA GLY A 322 -13.71 -14.69 3.90
C GLY A 322 -14.05 -13.46 4.72
N GLY A 323 -14.38 -12.43 4.02
CA GLY A 323 -14.69 -11.06 4.37
C GLY A 323 -15.50 -10.71 5.65
N ALA A 324 -16.23 -11.64 6.25
CA ALA A 324 -17.05 -11.33 7.43
C ALA A 324 -16.20 -11.07 8.69
N LEU A 325 -15.24 -11.92 8.99
CA LEU A 325 -14.31 -11.74 10.14
C LEU A 325 -13.46 -10.49 9.99
N ALA A 326 -13.08 -10.17 8.77
CA ALA A 326 -12.26 -8.99 8.47
C ALA A 326 -13.05 -7.68 8.71
N GLY A 327 -14.33 -7.66 8.39
CA GLY A 327 -15.21 -6.52 8.66
C GLY A 327 -15.36 -6.23 10.16
N GLU A 328 -15.48 -7.26 10.97
CA GLU A 328 -15.56 -7.14 12.43
C GLU A 328 -14.28 -6.52 13.01
N VAL A 329 -13.11 -7.05 12.62
CA VAL A 329 -11.83 -6.55 13.11
C VAL A 329 -11.61 -5.09 12.71
N MET A 330 -12.02 -4.71 11.47
CA MET A 330 -11.95 -3.32 11.04
C MET A 330 -12.86 -2.41 11.86
N ALA A 331 -14.10 -2.85 12.10
CA ALA A 331 -15.05 -2.09 12.91
C ALA A 331 -14.55 -1.88 14.35
N ASP A 332 -13.93 -2.89 14.95
CA ASP A 332 -13.31 -2.78 16.28
C ASP A 332 -12.19 -1.73 16.32
N VAL A 333 -11.28 -1.76 15.35
CA VAL A 333 -10.16 -0.79 15.27
C VAL A 333 -10.70 0.62 15.10
N ILE A 334 -11.62 0.82 14.17
CA ILE A 334 -12.17 2.15 13.85
C ILE A 334 -12.96 2.70 15.03
N ALA A 335 -13.81 1.89 15.64
CA ALA A 335 -14.61 2.29 16.81
C ALA A 335 -13.73 2.71 17.98
N LYS A 336 -12.65 1.97 18.23
CA LYS A 336 -11.68 2.27 19.28
C LYS A 336 -10.91 3.55 18.99
N GLU A 337 -10.39 3.72 17.76
CA GLU A 337 -9.58 4.89 17.39
C GLU A 337 -10.41 6.18 17.35
N LEU A 338 -11.60 6.14 16.76
CA LEU A 338 -12.42 7.34 16.61
C LEU A 338 -13.15 7.71 17.92
N TYR A 339 -13.73 6.72 18.60
CA TYR A 339 -14.66 6.97 19.71
C TYR A 339 -14.19 6.41 21.06
N GLY A 340 -13.13 5.61 21.11
CA GLY A 340 -12.69 4.93 22.33
C GLY A 340 -13.68 3.89 22.84
N LYS A 341 -14.58 3.39 21.96
CA LYS A 341 -15.69 2.49 22.27
C LYS A 341 -15.54 1.16 21.56
N LYS A 342 -16.24 0.14 22.04
CA LYS A 342 -16.46 -1.10 21.29
C LYS A 342 -17.62 -0.91 20.29
N PRO A 343 -17.69 -1.67 19.17
CA PRO A 343 -18.76 -1.52 18.16
C PRO A 343 -20.18 -1.60 18.74
N ASN A 344 -20.41 -2.47 19.72
CA ASN A 344 -21.70 -2.61 20.38
C ASN A 344 -22.08 -1.44 21.33
N GLN A 345 -21.16 -0.56 21.62
CA GLN A 345 -21.37 0.65 22.44
C GLN A 345 -21.59 1.91 21.61
N LEU A 346 -21.50 1.79 20.28
CA LEU A 346 -21.68 2.89 19.36
C LEU A 346 -23.17 3.23 19.23
N ASN A 347 -23.46 4.53 19.17
CA ASN A 347 -24.80 4.98 18.78
C ASN A 347 -25.01 4.80 17.27
N ARG A 348 -26.20 5.06 16.76
CA ARG A 348 -26.55 4.87 15.35
C ARG A 348 -25.61 5.64 14.40
N GLU A 349 -25.33 6.87 14.72
CA GLU A 349 -24.55 7.78 13.89
C GLU A 349 -23.06 7.41 13.90
N GLU A 350 -22.53 7.02 15.05
CA GLU A 350 -21.17 6.48 15.17
C GLU A 350 -21.02 5.17 14.36
N LYS A 351 -22.07 4.32 14.35
CA LYS A 351 -22.12 3.09 13.54
C LYS A 351 -22.05 3.40 12.03
N GLU A 352 -22.78 4.41 11.56
CA GLU A 352 -22.74 4.84 10.15
C GLU A 352 -21.34 5.32 9.73
N VAL A 353 -20.65 6.06 10.59
CA VAL A 353 -19.27 6.50 10.36
C VAL A 353 -18.33 5.30 10.32
N VAL A 354 -18.40 4.40 11.30
CA VAL A 354 -17.54 3.20 11.34
C VAL A 354 -17.79 2.32 10.11
N SER A 355 -19.03 2.13 9.68
CA SER A 355 -19.38 1.39 8.47
C SER A 355 -18.75 2.03 7.22
N SER A 356 -18.85 3.34 7.06
CA SER A 356 -18.30 4.06 5.91
C SER A 356 -16.78 3.96 5.85
N VAL A 357 -16.09 4.10 6.98
CA VAL A 357 -14.62 3.98 7.06
C VAL A 357 -14.17 2.54 6.82
N SER A 358 -14.91 1.55 7.34
CA SER A 358 -14.65 0.12 7.09
C SER A 358 -14.80 -0.23 5.61
N GLN A 359 -15.82 0.32 4.94
CA GLN A 359 -16.00 0.14 3.50
C GLN A 359 -14.83 0.70 2.69
N ALA A 360 -14.29 1.88 3.07
CA ALA A 360 -13.12 2.47 2.44
C ALA A 360 -11.90 1.54 2.55
N ALA A 361 -11.62 1.03 3.74
CA ALA A 361 -10.53 0.11 3.98
C ALA A 361 -10.71 -1.22 3.22
N GLY A 362 -11.94 -1.77 3.21
CA GLY A 362 -12.27 -3.01 2.49
C GLY A 362 -12.13 -2.91 0.98
N ALA A 363 -12.46 -1.76 0.39
CA ALA A 363 -12.25 -1.50 -1.03
C ALA A 363 -10.79 -1.59 -1.44
N LEU A 364 -9.91 -1.05 -0.61
CA LEU A 364 -8.47 -1.05 -0.81
C LEU A 364 -7.93 -2.48 -0.86
N VAL A 365 -8.27 -3.26 0.16
CA VAL A 365 -7.77 -4.63 0.28
C VAL A 365 -8.42 -5.56 -0.74
N GLY A 366 -9.71 -5.40 -1.03
CA GLY A 366 -10.42 -6.18 -2.03
C GLY A 366 -9.87 -5.97 -3.44
N GLY A 367 -9.54 -4.72 -3.80
CA GLY A 367 -8.88 -4.39 -5.07
C GLY A 367 -7.51 -5.04 -5.20
N ALA A 368 -6.72 -5.00 -4.14
CA ALA A 368 -5.40 -5.60 -4.07
C ALA A 368 -5.44 -7.14 -4.16
N ALA A 369 -6.33 -7.79 -3.39
CA ALA A 369 -6.43 -9.25 -3.35
C ALA A 369 -6.90 -9.88 -4.66
N ALA A 370 -7.82 -9.20 -5.38
CA ALA A 370 -8.38 -9.70 -6.63
C ALA A 370 -7.56 -9.34 -7.87
N ASN A 371 -6.55 -8.51 -7.73
CA ASN A 371 -5.78 -7.94 -8.83
C ASN A 371 -6.68 -7.43 -9.98
N SER A 372 -7.82 -6.83 -9.63
CA SER A 372 -8.83 -6.38 -10.57
C SER A 372 -9.73 -5.27 -9.99
N SER A 373 -10.25 -4.42 -10.87
CA SER A 373 -11.27 -3.41 -10.50
C SER A 373 -12.57 -4.03 -9.95
N GLN A 374 -12.88 -5.26 -10.33
CA GLN A 374 -14.03 -6.02 -9.79
C GLN A 374 -13.84 -6.38 -8.32
N GLY A 375 -12.61 -6.64 -7.88
CA GLY A 375 -12.28 -6.91 -6.48
C GLY A 375 -12.57 -5.75 -5.55
N ILE A 376 -12.46 -4.51 -6.05
CA ILE A 376 -12.85 -3.30 -5.30
C ILE A 376 -14.35 -3.33 -4.98
N GLY A 377 -15.18 -3.65 -5.96
CA GLY A 377 -16.63 -3.76 -5.77
C GLY A 377 -17.01 -4.88 -4.81
N VAL A 378 -16.37 -6.03 -4.91
CA VAL A 378 -16.56 -7.16 -3.98
C VAL A 378 -16.11 -6.78 -2.56
N GLY A 379 -14.94 -6.16 -2.41
CA GLY A 379 -14.42 -5.70 -1.12
C GLY A 379 -15.37 -4.70 -0.44
N LEU A 380 -15.89 -3.73 -1.18
CA LEU A 380 -16.88 -2.76 -0.70
C LEU A 380 -18.16 -3.45 -0.19
N THR A 381 -18.74 -4.35 -1.01
CA THR A 381 -20.00 -5.00 -0.68
C THR A 381 -19.84 -5.97 0.49
N THR A 382 -18.76 -6.75 0.51
CA THR A 382 -18.50 -7.73 1.57
C THR A 382 -18.24 -7.03 2.90
N THR A 383 -17.45 -5.96 2.90
CA THR A 383 -17.16 -5.19 4.12
C THR A 383 -18.39 -4.48 4.62
N LYS A 384 -19.20 -3.89 3.74
CA LYS A 384 -20.49 -3.28 4.12
C LYS A 384 -21.38 -4.28 4.80
N ASN A 385 -21.61 -5.43 4.17
CA ASN A 385 -22.48 -6.48 4.73
C ASN A 385 -21.96 -7.00 6.07
N ALA A 386 -20.62 -7.19 6.20
CA ALA A 386 -20.04 -7.65 7.46
C ALA A 386 -20.21 -6.63 8.59
N VAL A 387 -19.96 -5.35 8.31
CA VAL A 387 -20.07 -4.28 9.32
C VAL A 387 -21.52 -4.02 9.68
N GLU A 388 -22.43 -3.90 8.71
CA GLU A 388 -23.83 -3.59 8.96
C GLU A 388 -24.58 -4.76 9.61
N ASN A 389 -24.26 -6.01 9.26
CA ASN A 389 -24.92 -7.20 9.84
C ASN A 389 -24.39 -7.58 11.22
N ASN A 390 -23.18 -7.14 11.60
CA ASN A 390 -22.59 -7.46 12.91
C ASN A 390 -22.86 -6.42 14.00
N TYR A 391 -23.58 -5.34 13.68
CA TYR A 391 -23.99 -4.36 14.69
C TYR A 391 -25.12 -4.86 15.62
N LEU A 392 -25.90 -5.85 15.18
CA LEU A 392 -26.82 -6.55 16.06
C LEU A 392 -26.06 -7.71 16.71
N SER A 393 -25.71 -7.56 17.97
CA SER A 393 -25.15 -8.66 18.75
C SER A 393 -26.15 -9.82 18.81
N LYS A 394 -25.73 -11.03 19.17
CA LYS A 394 -26.63 -12.15 19.42
C LYS A 394 -27.73 -11.77 20.42
N ASP A 395 -27.38 -10.97 21.43
CA ASP A 395 -28.28 -10.45 22.43
C ASP A 395 -29.29 -9.44 21.86
N ASP A 396 -28.87 -8.60 20.88
CA ASP A 396 -29.77 -7.67 20.20
C ASP A 396 -30.78 -8.42 19.30
N TRP A 397 -30.36 -9.49 18.62
CA TRP A 397 -31.25 -10.36 17.85
C TRP A 397 -32.23 -11.11 18.75
N ASP A 398 -31.81 -11.59 19.90
CA ASP A 398 -32.67 -12.26 20.87
C ASP A 398 -33.66 -11.27 21.50
N ASN A 399 -33.23 -10.06 21.79
CA ASN A 399 -34.09 -8.98 22.26
C ASN A 399 -35.09 -8.52 21.18
N TYR A 400 -34.63 -8.33 19.93
CA TYR A 400 -35.49 -8.01 18.78
C TYR A 400 -36.60 -9.05 18.59
N ARG A 401 -36.29 -10.35 18.64
CA ARG A 401 -37.27 -11.43 18.54
C ARG A 401 -38.24 -11.41 19.69
N LYS A 402 -37.77 -11.22 20.93
CA LYS A 402 -38.61 -11.08 22.12
C LYS A 402 -39.57 -9.89 22.00
N ASP A 403 -39.04 -8.75 21.60
CA ASP A 403 -39.84 -7.54 21.44
C ASP A 403 -40.90 -7.70 20.35
N LEU A 404 -40.58 -8.34 19.21
CA LEU A 404 -41.54 -8.67 18.17
C LEU A 404 -42.62 -9.66 18.65
N GLN A 405 -42.26 -10.68 19.44
CA GLN A 405 -43.21 -11.62 20.03
C GLN A 405 -44.15 -10.91 20.98
N ASN A 406 -43.67 -9.96 21.77
CA ASN A 406 -44.48 -9.17 22.69
C ASN A 406 -45.51 -8.27 21.98
N CYS A 407 -45.30 -7.94 20.69
CA CYS A 407 -46.26 -7.19 19.90
C CYS A 407 -47.56 -7.95 19.57
N GLN A 408 -47.62 -9.27 19.75
CA GLN A 408 -48.79 -10.12 19.54
C GLN A 408 -49.58 -9.81 18.24
N GLY A 409 -48.87 -9.52 17.15
CA GLY A 409 -49.48 -9.21 15.87
C GLY A 409 -49.89 -7.74 15.66
N ASN A 410 -49.70 -6.86 16.64
CA ASN A 410 -49.96 -5.44 16.48
C ASN A 410 -48.96 -4.80 15.48
N LYS A 411 -49.46 -4.35 14.31
CA LYS A 411 -48.64 -3.80 13.25
C LYS A 411 -47.88 -2.53 13.64
N GLN A 412 -48.47 -1.65 14.43
CA GLN A 412 -47.80 -0.42 14.87
C GLN A 412 -46.65 -0.75 15.81
N CYS A 413 -46.85 -1.65 16.77
CA CYS A 413 -45.82 -2.15 17.67
C CYS A 413 -44.66 -2.78 16.87
N GLN A 414 -44.95 -3.60 15.84
CA GLN A 414 -43.93 -4.21 14.99
C GLN A 414 -43.11 -3.15 14.21
N MET A 415 -43.79 -2.11 13.73
CA MET A 415 -43.12 -0.98 13.05
C MET A 415 -42.19 -0.22 14.01
N ASP A 416 -42.63 0.02 15.25
CA ASP A 416 -41.84 0.71 16.25
C ASP A 416 -40.62 -0.11 16.70
N ILE A 417 -40.79 -1.45 16.84
CA ILE A 417 -39.71 -2.37 17.12
C ILE A 417 -38.72 -2.44 15.96
N ASN A 418 -39.18 -2.56 14.71
CA ASN A 418 -38.31 -2.51 13.53
C ASN A 418 -37.49 -1.21 13.47
N LYS A 419 -38.12 -0.08 13.83
CA LYS A 419 -37.45 1.22 13.89
C LYS A 419 -36.44 1.34 15.05
N LYS A 420 -36.69 0.63 16.17
CA LYS A 420 -35.76 0.61 17.32
C LYS A 420 -34.47 -0.15 17.01
N TYR A 421 -34.55 -1.22 16.20
CA TYR A 421 -33.45 -2.12 15.89
C TYR A 421 -32.87 -1.92 14.47
N ALA A 422 -33.47 -1.05 13.65
CA ALA A 422 -32.92 -0.62 12.37
C ALA A 422 -31.89 0.49 12.57
#